data_2705cabede85e0a126e97fd0b035ac1a
#
_entry.id   2705cabede85e0a126e97fd0b035ac1a
#
_cell.length_a   1.000
_cell.length_b   1.000
_cell.length_c   1.000
_cell.angle_alpha   90.00
_cell.angle_beta   90.00
_cell.angle_gamma   90.00
#
_symmetry.space_group_name_H-M   'P 1'
#
loop_
_entity.id
_entity.type
_entity.pdbx_description
1 polymer ?
#
loop_
_entity_poly.entity_id
_entity_poly.type
_entity_poly.pdbx_seq_one_letter_code
_entity_poly.pdbx_strand_id
1 'polypeptide(L)'
;MKLVSVETPEKSVCKMTFSASAEELEAASNAVYERTRATYTIKGFAKGEADRAQIEADRGEHTFWYDAINDLMDKDVPALYDAAMAEHGFHAADEPVYDLVSVKKDEGFVATATTALQPELNLTQTTGFKTECVTPEVTDKEIDAVLERRRAMAAELVPHKGPAVKGNIVHIDYEGLLEGKPFNGGTAQNQTLQLGSGRMIPGFEEGILGHKGGEEFDIFVTFPARYHVKDLAGKPVVFKIKLHDVCVRQLPALNSDFAKKAANVDTMDEFRAQIRQQLHDNKHAAALNRAKDAILTQLAAAAEGELPSVLVESAYQQEMEQIQQQLQMQRLSLDRYLSQIHQTRESFTAAVRTAAEKNTRARMALLQIAQNENLVPTEEDIDKTLSERAERTKKTLEEVKAASNVEAIRRNEGIRRAADYVIEHSTIEEK
;
A
#
# COMPACT_ATOMS: atom_id res chain seq x y z
N MET A 1 -24.68 25.35 -8.32
CA MET A 1 -25.36 24.04 -8.51
C MET A 1 -26.62 23.91 -7.65
N LYS A 2 -27.48 22.91 -7.93
CA LYS A 2 -28.69 22.61 -7.14
C LYS A 2 -28.87 21.10 -6.98
N LEU A 3 -29.48 20.69 -5.86
CA LEU A 3 -30.01 19.35 -5.65
C LEU A 3 -31.31 19.17 -6.44
N VAL A 4 -31.43 18.11 -7.23
CA VAL A 4 -32.59 17.83 -8.10
C VAL A 4 -33.52 16.79 -7.44
N SER A 5 -32.92 15.68 -6.94
CA SER A 5 -33.68 14.62 -6.28
C SER A 5 -32.84 13.91 -5.22
N VAL A 6 -33.55 13.33 -4.24
CA VAL A 6 -33.04 12.38 -3.26
C VAL A 6 -33.90 11.13 -3.39
N GLU A 7 -33.26 10.00 -3.70
CA GLU A 7 -33.91 8.72 -3.94
C GLU A 7 -33.27 7.63 -3.09
N THR A 8 -34.07 6.66 -2.68
CA THR A 8 -33.58 5.45 -1.99
C THR A 8 -33.91 4.24 -2.85
N PRO A 9 -33.09 3.97 -3.89
CA PRO A 9 -33.36 2.90 -4.85
C PRO A 9 -33.30 1.50 -4.23
N GLU A 10 -32.55 1.34 -3.15
CA GLU A 10 -32.46 0.12 -2.35
C GLU A 10 -32.49 0.48 -0.86
N LYS A 11 -32.79 -0.52 -0.02
CA LYS A 11 -32.71 -0.35 1.42
C LYS A 11 -31.27 0.04 1.82
N SER A 12 -31.14 1.10 2.59
CA SER A 12 -29.85 1.64 3.03
C SER A 12 -28.92 2.12 1.91
N VAL A 13 -29.48 2.58 0.78
CA VAL A 13 -28.74 3.28 -0.29
C VAL A 13 -29.47 4.57 -0.61
N CYS A 14 -28.75 5.68 -0.55
CA CYS A 14 -29.23 6.99 -0.96
C CYS A 14 -28.55 7.39 -2.27
N LYS A 15 -29.35 7.86 -3.24
CA LYS A 15 -28.86 8.44 -4.49
C LYS A 15 -29.37 9.87 -4.61
N MET A 16 -28.45 10.80 -4.60
CA MET A 16 -28.72 12.22 -4.79
C MET A 16 -28.33 12.63 -6.20
N THR A 17 -29.18 13.43 -6.85
CA THR A 17 -28.90 13.97 -8.19
C THR A 17 -28.67 15.46 -8.08
N PHE A 18 -27.57 15.94 -8.63
CA PHE A 18 -27.18 17.34 -8.67
C PHE A 18 -27.13 17.83 -10.12
N SER A 19 -27.43 19.09 -10.34
CA SER A 19 -27.29 19.70 -11.67
C SER A 19 -26.67 21.07 -11.58
N ALA A 20 -25.90 21.42 -12.61
CA ALA A 20 -25.44 22.76 -12.91
C ALA A 20 -26.02 23.20 -14.26
N SER A 21 -26.38 24.48 -14.38
CA SER A 21 -26.88 25.05 -15.64
C SER A 21 -25.72 25.25 -16.66
N ALA A 22 -26.09 25.47 -17.92
CA ALA A 22 -25.14 25.83 -18.95
C ALA A 22 -24.34 27.09 -18.60
N GLU A 23 -24.98 28.08 -17.98
CA GLU A 23 -24.33 29.32 -17.56
C GLU A 23 -23.30 29.08 -16.44
N GLU A 24 -23.61 28.21 -15.46
CA GLU A 24 -22.70 27.85 -14.38
C GLU A 24 -21.49 27.08 -14.92
N LEU A 25 -21.68 26.12 -15.85
CA LEU A 25 -20.60 25.36 -16.49
C LEU A 25 -19.72 26.28 -17.34
N GLU A 26 -20.30 27.20 -18.09
CA GLU A 26 -19.58 28.16 -18.92
C GLU A 26 -18.73 29.12 -18.07
N ALA A 27 -19.30 29.64 -16.97
CA ALA A 27 -18.57 30.50 -16.04
C ALA A 27 -17.40 29.79 -15.37
N ALA A 28 -17.61 28.55 -14.93
CA ALA A 28 -16.54 27.71 -14.35
C ALA A 28 -15.47 27.37 -15.40
N SER A 29 -15.86 27.02 -16.63
CA SER A 29 -14.93 26.76 -17.73
C SER A 29 -14.06 27.97 -18.07
N ASN A 30 -14.64 29.18 -18.01
CA ASN A 30 -13.88 30.44 -18.19
C ASN A 30 -12.89 30.64 -17.03
N ALA A 31 -13.28 30.35 -15.79
CA ALA A 31 -12.37 30.45 -14.64
C ALA A 31 -11.19 29.47 -14.75
N VAL A 32 -11.45 28.25 -15.21
CA VAL A 32 -10.39 27.25 -15.48
C VAL A 32 -9.47 27.73 -16.59
N TYR A 33 -10.02 28.26 -17.71
CA TYR A 33 -9.20 28.83 -18.78
C TYR A 33 -8.28 29.93 -18.26
N GLU A 34 -8.78 30.91 -17.52
CA GLU A 34 -7.96 31.99 -16.96
C GLU A 34 -6.84 31.51 -16.07
N ARG A 35 -7.11 30.47 -15.25
CA ARG A 35 -6.14 29.86 -14.35
C ARG A 35 -5.07 29.05 -15.10
N THR A 36 -5.43 28.39 -16.20
CA THR A 36 -4.58 27.39 -16.86
C THR A 36 -3.98 27.86 -18.20
N ARG A 37 -4.47 28.96 -18.82
CA ARG A 37 -4.06 29.41 -20.16
C ARG A 37 -2.55 29.51 -20.35
N ALA A 38 -1.81 29.92 -19.33
CA ALA A 38 -0.35 30.07 -19.39
C ALA A 38 0.40 28.74 -19.60
N THR A 39 -0.26 27.60 -19.39
CA THR A 39 0.34 26.27 -19.57
C THR A 39 0.24 25.74 -21.00
N TYR A 40 -0.71 26.27 -21.80
CA TYR A 40 -0.99 25.78 -23.14
C TYR A 40 0.01 26.29 -24.17
N THR A 41 0.44 25.37 -25.03
CA THR A 41 1.23 25.67 -26.24
C THR A 41 0.40 25.25 -27.45
N ILE A 42 -0.04 26.22 -28.25
CA ILE A 42 -0.88 26.04 -29.44
C ILE A 42 -0.07 26.45 -30.68
N LYS A 43 -0.20 25.67 -31.75
CA LYS A 43 0.54 25.91 -32.97
C LYS A 43 0.15 27.30 -33.57
N GLY A 44 1.14 28.16 -33.75
CA GLY A 44 0.95 29.50 -34.29
C GLY A 44 0.84 30.61 -33.24
N PHE A 45 0.88 30.28 -31.95
CA PHE A 45 0.84 31.25 -30.86
C PHE A 45 2.02 31.04 -29.89
N ALA A 46 2.45 32.10 -29.24
CA ALA A 46 3.40 32.01 -28.16
C ALA A 46 2.71 31.29 -26.96
N LYS A 47 3.51 30.65 -26.10
CA LYS A 47 2.97 29.89 -24.95
C LYS A 47 2.14 30.81 -24.05
N GLY A 48 0.88 30.45 -23.84
CA GLY A 48 -0.06 31.17 -22.98
C GLY A 48 -0.75 32.39 -23.65
N GLU A 49 -0.53 32.63 -24.94
CA GLU A 49 -1.14 33.76 -25.66
C GLU A 49 -2.39 33.39 -26.46
N ALA A 50 -2.65 32.09 -26.69
CA ALA A 50 -3.86 31.64 -27.34
C ALA A 50 -5.10 31.95 -26.50
N ASP A 51 -6.17 32.45 -27.16
CA ASP A 51 -7.46 32.62 -26.50
C ASP A 51 -8.19 31.27 -26.28
N ARG A 52 -9.26 31.30 -25.53
CA ARG A 52 -10.03 30.10 -25.22
C ARG A 52 -10.53 29.35 -26.44
N ALA A 53 -11.06 30.09 -27.40
CA ALA A 53 -11.61 29.50 -28.63
C ALA A 53 -10.53 28.80 -29.46
N GLN A 54 -9.32 29.36 -29.48
CA GLN A 54 -8.17 28.80 -30.20
C GLN A 54 -7.68 27.50 -29.51
N ILE A 55 -7.69 27.46 -28.15
CA ILE A 55 -7.33 26.27 -27.41
C ILE A 55 -8.39 25.17 -27.61
N GLU A 56 -9.67 25.53 -27.53
CA GLU A 56 -10.79 24.58 -27.75
C GLU A 56 -10.81 24.05 -29.20
N ALA A 57 -10.43 24.89 -30.19
CA ALA A 57 -10.32 24.45 -31.58
C ALA A 57 -9.17 23.42 -31.79
N ASP A 58 -8.05 23.54 -31.06
CA ASP A 58 -6.89 22.63 -31.14
C ASP A 58 -7.07 21.37 -30.30
N ARG A 59 -7.67 21.47 -29.11
CA ARG A 59 -7.76 20.42 -28.09
C ARG A 59 -9.13 19.80 -27.93
N GLY A 60 -10.16 20.43 -28.46
CA GLY A 60 -11.56 20.03 -28.34
C GLY A 60 -12.35 20.95 -27.39
N GLU A 61 -13.66 21.09 -27.67
CA GLU A 61 -14.57 21.98 -26.93
C GLU A 61 -14.71 21.62 -25.44
N HIS A 62 -14.35 20.38 -25.03
CA HIS A 62 -14.45 19.90 -23.66
C HIS A 62 -13.17 20.12 -22.83
N THR A 63 -12.19 20.84 -23.38
CA THR A 63 -10.85 21.00 -22.78
C THR A 63 -10.89 21.50 -21.35
N PHE A 64 -11.82 22.38 -21.01
CA PHE A 64 -11.93 23.00 -19.68
C PHE A 64 -13.06 22.39 -18.83
N TRP A 65 -13.90 21.53 -19.39
CA TRP A 65 -15.11 21.06 -18.73
C TRP A 65 -14.81 20.14 -17.54
N TYR A 66 -13.84 19.24 -17.68
CA TYR A 66 -13.52 18.30 -16.60
C TYR A 66 -13.11 19.03 -15.32
N ASP A 67 -12.18 19.97 -15.43
CA ASP A 67 -11.73 20.78 -14.29
C ASP A 67 -12.85 21.71 -13.77
N ALA A 68 -13.67 22.26 -14.66
CA ALA A 68 -14.80 23.11 -14.30
C ALA A 68 -15.89 22.34 -13.52
N ILE A 69 -16.18 21.11 -13.95
CA ILE A 69 -17.12 20.22 -13.25
C ILE A 69 -16.58 19.89 -11.86
N ASN A 70 -15.30 19.52 -11.76
CA ASN A 70 -14.68 19.25 -10.47
C ASN A 70 -14.71 20.48 -9.55
N ASP A 71 -14.34 21.65 -10.04
CA ASP A 71 -14.38 22.90 -9.26
C ASP A 71 -15.80 23.19 -8.72
N LEU A 72 -16.84 22.99 -9.55
CA LEU A 72 -18.23 23.17 -9.14
C LEU A 72 -18.70 22.10 -8.15
N MET A 73 -18.32 20.84 -8.40
CA MET A 73 -18.64 19.74 -7.50
C MET A 73 -18.01 19.95 -6.12
N ASP A 74 -16.72 20.24 -6.08
CA ASP A 74 -15.99 20.44 -4.80
C ASP A 74 -16.52 21.63 -4.01
N LYS A 75 -16.98 22.67 -4.69
CA LYS A 75 -17.48 23.90 -4.06
C LYS A 75 -18.88 23.75 -3.51
N ASP A 76 -19.80 23.19 -4.29
CA ASP A 76 -21.24 23.31 -4.02
C ASP A 76 -21.86 22.02 -3.46
N VAL A 77 -21.36 20.84 -3.87
CA VAL A 77 -21.96 19.55 -3.51
C VAL A 77 -21.86 19.23 -2.03
N PRO A 78 -20.74 19.48 -1.30
CA PRO A 78 -20.66 19.13 0.11
C PRO A 78 -21.78 19.73 0.94
N ALA A 79 -22.03 21.02 0.79
CA ALA A 79 -23.10 21.71 1.55
C ALA A 79 -24.51 21.23 1.18
N LEU A 80 -24.76 20.95 -0.11
CA LEU A 80 -26.05 20.43 -0.58
C LEU A 80 -26.28 18.99 -0.09
N TYR A 81 -25.21 18.19 -0.10
CA TYR A 81 -25.23 16.81 0.37
C TYR A 81 -25.52 16.75 1.88
N ASP A 82 -24.76 17.50 2.69
CA ASP A 82 -24.92 17.52 4.14
C ASP A 82 -26.32 18.01 4.56
N ALA A 83 -26.82 19.04 3.90
CA ALA A 83 -28.17 19.54 4.15
C ALA A 83 -29.23 18.48 3.85
N ALA A 84 -29.12 17.76 2.72
CA ALA A 84 -30.05 16.71 2.36
C ALA A 84 -29.97 15.50 3.31
N MET A 85 -28.76 15.09 3.70
CA MET A 85 -28.55 14.02 4.69
C MET A 85 -29.23 14.37 6.03
N ALA A 86 -29.05 15.59 6.50
CA ALA A 86 -29.68 16.08 7.75
C ALA A 86 -31.19 16.16 7.64
N GLU A 87 -31.75 16.69 6.53
CA GLU A 87 -33.17 16.81 6.30
C GLU A 87 -33.88 15.46 6.33
N HIS A 88 -33.27 14.44 5.75
CA HIS A 88 -33.83 13.08 5.70
C HIS A 88 -33.45 12.20 6.90
N GLY A 89 -32.62 12.69 7.82
CA GLY A 89 -32.12 11.91 8.97
C GLY A 89 -31.24 10.73 8.55
N PHE A 90 -30.56 10.85 7.41
CA PHE A 90 -29.68 9.80 6.91
C PHE A 90 -28.30 9.85 7.55
N HIS A 91 -27.75 8.69 7.83
CA HIS A 91 -26.39 8.53 8.33
C HIS A 91 -25.56 7.75 7.33
N ALA A 92 -24.52 8.37 6.78
CA ALA A 92 -23.62 7.71 5.84
C ALA A 92 -22.80 6.61 6.52
N ALA A 93 -22.75 5.45 5.89
CA ALA A 93 -21.87 4.33 6.30
C ALA A 93 -20.49 4.43 5.67
N ASP A 94 -20.40 5.05 4.48
CA ASP A 94 -19.17 5.28 3.73
C ASP A 94 -19.21 6.61 2.97
N GLU A 95 -18.14 6.96 2.28
CA GLU A 95 -18.10 8.16 1.44
C GLU A 95 -18.98 8.00 0.20
N PRO A 96 -19.59 9.09 -0.30
CA PRO A 96 -20.37 9.04 -1.52
C PRO A 96 -19.51 8.74 -2.75
N VAL A 97 -20.04 7.92 -3.64
CA VAL A 97 -19.47 7.70 -4.97
C VAL A 97 -20.15 8.64 -5.95
N TYR A 98 -19.33 9.45 -6.64
CA TYR A 98 -19.80 10.43 -7.60
C TYR A 98 -19.71 9.91 -9.03
N ASP A 99 -20.80 10.07 -9.80
CA ASP A 99 -20.84 9.72 -11.22
C ASP A 99 -21.37 10.91 -12.04
N LEU A 100 -20.73 11.16 -13.17
CA LEU A 100 -21.19 12.14 -14.15
C LEU A 100 -22.20 11.46 -15.10
N VAL A 101 -23.47 11.85 -14.98
CA VAL A 101 -24.57 11.26 -15.77
C VAL A 101 -24.62 11.82 -17.19
N SER A 102 -24.53 13.15 -17.29
CA SER A 102 -24.54 13.84 -18.58
C SER A 102 -23.82 15.18 -18.51
N VAL A 103 -23.23 15.60 -19.61
CA VAL A 103 -22.72 16.95 -19.81
C VAL A 103 -23.04 17.40 -21.23
N LYS A 104 -23.64 18.60 -21.36
CA LYS A 104 -23.97 19.21 -22.65
C LYS A 104 -23.78 20.71 -22.56
N LYS A 105 -23.27 21.30 -23.64
CA LYS A 105 -22.97 22.73 -23.70
C LYS A 105 -24.16 23.61 -23.34
N ASP A 106 -25.34 23.28 -23.90
CA ASP A 106 -26.54 24.11 -23.79
C ASP A 106 -27.42 23.75 -22.60
N GLU A 107 -27.16 22.62 -21.92
CA GLU A 107 -27.95 22.13 -20.77
C GLU A 107 -27.18 22.18 -19.45
N GLY A 108 -25.82 22.24 -19.51
CA GLY A 108 -24.96 22.09 -18.35
C GLY A 108 -24.62 20.63 -18.06
N PHE A 109 -24.54 20.24 -16.81
CA PHE A 109 -24.28 18.84 -16.45
C PHE A 109 -25.16 18.33 -15.30
N VAL A 110 -25.29 17.01 -15.25
CA VAL A 110 -25.95 16.27 -14.18
C VAL A 110 -24.99 15.26 -13.60
N ALA A 111 -24.83 15.29 -12.30
CA ALA A 111 -24.02 14.34 -11.56
C ALA A 111 -24.86 13.66 -10.46
N THR A 112 -24.47 12.47 -10.05
CA THR A 112 -25.09 11.77 -8.92
C THR A 112 -24.07 11.46 -7.85
N ALA A 113 -24.52 11.49 -6.58
CA ALA A 113 -23.81 10.94 -5.45
C ALA A 113 -24.59 9.73 -4.94
N THR A 114 -23.97 8.56 -4.95
CA THR A 114 -24.56 7.34 -4.38
C THR A 114 -23.85 7.05 -3.06
N THR A 115 -24.61 7.00 -1.98
CA THR A 115 -24.10 6.81 -0.62
C THR A 115 -24.78 5.60 0.01
N ALA A 116 -23.97 4.72 0.57
CA ALA A 116 -24.46 3.68 1.45
C ALA A 116 -24.85 4.30 2.81
N LEU A 117 -26.05 4.05 3.26
CA LEU A 117 -26.54 4.45 4.58
C LEU A 117 -26.23 3.36 5.59
N GLN A 118 -26.11 3.75 6.86
CA GLN A 118 -25.92 2.80 7.95
C GLN A 118 -27.12 1.85 8.01
N PRO A 119 -26.92 0.54 7.86
CA PRO A 119 -27.99 -0.42 8.00
C PRO A 119 -28.38 -0.56 9.49
N GLU A 120 -29.65 -0.71 9.76
CA GLU A 120 -30.09 -1.14 11.08
C GLU A 120 -29.86 -2.64 11.23
N LEU A 121 -28.92 -3.02 12.10
CA LEU A 121 -28.62 -4.41 12.41
C LEU A 121 -29.26 -4.79 13.74
N ASN A 122 -29.84 -5.99 13.82
CA ASN A 122 -30.26 -6.59 15.07
C ASN A 122 -29.04 -7.23 15.74
N LEU A 123 -28.48 -6.58 16.76
CA LEU A 123 -27.33 -7.08 17.50
C LEU A 123 -27.81 -8.01 18.61
N THR A 124 -27.77 -9.32 18.37
CA THR A 124 -28.21 -10.33 19.37
C THR A 124 -27.25 -10.44 20.54
N GLN A 125 -25.98 -10.04 20.34
CA GLN A 125 -24.96 -9.97 21.38
C GLN A 125 -23.94 -8.87 21.03
N THR A 126 -23.55 -8.04 22.00
CA THR A 126 -22.58 -6.95 21.84
C THR A 126 -21.34 -7.12 22.72
N THR A 127 -21.42 -7.93 23.79
CA THR A 127 -20.34 -8.15 24.75
C THR A 127 -20.35 -9.59 25.26
N GLY A 128 -19.37 -9.99 26.09
CA GLY A 128 -19.31 -11.30 26.70
C GLY A 128 -18.92 -12.44 25.75
N PHE A 129 -18.27 -12.12 24.62
CA PHE A 129 -17.70 -13.11 23.73
C PHE A 129 -16.54 -13.86 24.41
N LYS A 130 -16.28 -15.09 23.99
CA LYS A 130 -15.21 -15.92 24.54
C LYS A 130 -14.34 -16.46 23.43
N THR A 131 -13.04 -16.42 23.65
CA THR A 131 -12.05 -16.97 22.73
C THR A 131 -10.79 -17.42 23.49
N GLU A 132 -9.94 -18.16 22.82
CA GLU A 132 -8.67 -18.65 23.36
C GLU A 132 -7.50 -17.95 22.67
N CYS A 133 -6.50 -17.57 23.47
CA CYS A 133 -5.20 -17.11 22.98
C CYS A 133 -4.18 -18.24 23.17
N VAL A 134 -3.96 -19.00 22.11
CA VAL A 134 -2.97 -20.10 22.13
C VAL A 134 -1.65 -19.56 21.57
N THR A 135 -0.66 -19.38 22.43
CA THR A 135 0.68 -18.94 22.03
C THR A 135 1.51 -20.15 21.61
N PRO A 136 1.94 -20.25 20.32
CA PRO A 136 2.76 -21.37 19.89
C PRO A 136 4.13 -21.36 20.59
N GLU A 137 4.59 -22.51 21.03
CA GLU A 137 5.92 -22.68 21.63
C GLU A 137 7.03 -22.21 20.69
N VAL A 138 8.10 -21.66 21.27
CA VAL A 138 9.32 -21.29 20.55
C VAL A 138 10.25 -22.51 20.52
N THR A 139 10.54 -22.97 19.32
CA THR A 139 11.42 -24.12 19.10
C THR A 139 12.90 -23.68 19.05
N ASP A 140 13.80 -24.58 19.46
CA ASP A 140 15.25 -24.31 19.35
C ASP A 140 15.69 -24.10 17.90
N LYS A 141 15.03 -24.73 16.93
CA LYS A 141 15.27 -24.51 15.48
C LYS A 141 15.02 -23.06 15.06
N GLU A 142 13.99 -22.44 15.60
CA GLU A 142 13.70 -21.02 15.31
C GLU A 142 14.74 -20.10 15.94
N ILE A 143 15.18 -20.42 17.16
CA ILE A 143 16.25 -19.69 17.85
C ILE A 143 17.55 -19.79 17.04
N ASP A 144 17.92 -20.99 16.61
CA ASP A 144 19.13 -21.23 15.81
C ASP A 144 19.05 -20.49 14.46
N ALA A 145 17.89 -20.45 13.82
CA ALA A 145 17.69 -19.72 12.57
C ALA A 145 17.92 -18.20 12.73
N VAL A 146 17.42 -17.62 13.83
CA VAL A 146 17.66 -16.19 14.14
C VAL A 146 19.13 -15.97 14.46
N LEU A 147 19.75 -16.85 15.21
CA LEU A 147 21.15 -16.80 15.62
C LEU A 147 22.07 -16.83 14.40
N GLU A 148 21.87 -17.79 13.47
CA GLU A 148 22.62 -17.90 12.24
C GLU A 148 22.42 -16.69 11.31
N ARG A 149 21.22 -16.13 11.28
CA ARG A 149 20.99 -14.88 10.52
C ARG A 149 21.79 -13.71 11.11
N ARG A 150 21.79 -13.54 12.44
CA ARG A 150 22.59 -12.49 13.10
C ARG A 150 24.08 -12.73 12.94
N ARG A 151 24.53 -13.99 12.96
CA ARG A 151 25.89 -14.41 12.67
C ARG A 151 26.33 -14.04 11.25
N ALA A 152 25.45 -14.32 10.27
CA ALA A 152 25.71 -13.97 8.87
C ALA A 152 25.77 -12.45 8.64
N MET A 153 24.98 -11.66 9.39
CA MET A 153 25.02 -10.18 9.33
C MET A 153 26.28 -9.61 9.97
N ALA A 154 26.82 -10.28 10.98
CA ALA A 154 28.05 -9.90 11.67
C ALA A 154 29.33 -10.48 11.01
N ALA A 155 29.21 -11.13 9.85
CA ALA A 155 30.33 -11.68 9.14
C ALA A 155 31.28 -10.59 8.64
N GLU A 156 32.57 -10.78 8.88
CA GLU A 156 33.63 -9.88 8.42
C GLU A 156 34.18 -10.35 7.07
N LEU A 157 34.57 -9.40 6.23
CA LEU A 157 35.24 -9.68 4.98
C LEU A 157 36.74 -9.78 5.25
N VAL A 158 37.33 -10.95 5.07
CA VAL A 158 38.75 -11.22 5.29
C VAL A 158 39.39 -11.48 3.94
N PRO A 159 40.55 -10.82 3.64
CA PRO A 159 41.30 -11.06 2.40
C PRO A 159 41.66 -12.53 2.23
N HIS A 160 41.41 -13.07 1.05
CA HIS A 160 41.75 -14.44 0.65
C HIS A 160 42.89 -14.43 -0.37
N LYS A 161 44.02 -15.04 -0.04
CA LYS A 161 45.20 -15.09 -0.92
C LYS A 161 45.10 -16.17 -2.01
N GLY A 162 44.09 -17.02 -1.95
CA GLY A 162 43.86 -18.07 -2.95
C GLY A 162 43.10 -17.58 -4.18
N PRO A 163 42.84 -18.48 -5.15
CA PRO A 163 41.99 -18.18 -6.29
C PRO A 163 40.56 -17.95 -5.87
N ALA A 164 39.85 -17.09 -6.62
CA ALA A 164 38.45 -16.80 -6.40
C ALA A 164 37.59 -18.05 -6.64
N VAL A 165 36.70 -18.36 -5.66
CA VAL A 165 35.76 -19.47 -5.74
C VAL A 165 34.35 -18.96 -5.52
N LYS A 166 33.34 -19.77 -5.88
CA LYS A 166 31.95 -19.45 -5.68
C LYS A 166 31.68 -19.16 -4.19
N GLY A 167 30.95 -18.06 -3.92
CA GLY A 167 30.66 -17.56 -2.57
C GLY A 167 31.64 -16.48 -2.09
N ASN A 168 32.79 -16.32 -2.70
CA ASN A 168 33.72 -15.23 -2.39
C ASN A 168 33.14 -13.87 -2.78
N ILE A 169 33.56 -12.83 -2.11
CA ILE A 169 33.30 -11.44 -2.46
C ILE A 169 34.54 -10.87 -3.09
N VAL A 170 34.39 -10.26 -4.26
CA VAL A 170 35.51 -9.68 -5.02
C VAL A 170 35.26 -8.18 -5.22
N HIS A 171 36.36 -7.42 -5.20
CA HIS A 171 36.34 -6.02 -5.63
C HIS A 171 37.01 -5.93 -7.00
N ILE A 172 36.24 -5.44 -7.98
CA ILE A 172 36.68 -5.42 -9.38
C ILE A 172 36.47 -4.05 -10.03
N ASP A 173 37.35 -3.72 -10.96
CA ASP A 173 37.02 -2.78 -12.01
C ASP A 173 36.70 -3.59 -13.28
N TYR A 174 35.73 -3.11 -14.04
CA TYR A 174 35.47 -3.72 -15.34
C TYR A 174 35.13 -2.67 -16.40
N GLU A 175 35.56 -2.97 -17.65
CA GLU A 175 35.24 -2.22 -18.84
C GLU A 175 34.71 -3.16 -19.91
N GLY A 176 33.43 -2.99 -20.27
CA GLY A 176 32.73 -3.77 -21.30
C GLY A 176 32.92 -3.15 -22.68
N LEU A 177 33.37 -4.00 -23.64
CA LEU A 177 33.58 -3.61 -25.02
C LEU A 177 32.66 -4.40 -25.95
N LEU A 178 31.91 -3.69 -26.77
CA LEU A 178 31.13 -4.24 -27.87
C LEU A 178 31.88 -3.91 -29.17
N GLU A 179 32.32 -4.93 -29.93
CA GLU A 179 33.12 -4.75 -31.15
C GLU A 179 34.34 -3.83 -30.94
N GLY A 180 34.97 -3.98 -29.76
CA GLY A 180 36.18 -3.21 -29.39
C GLY A 180 35.91 -1.78 -28.91
N LYS A 181 34.66 -1.33 -28.78
CA LYS A 181 34.31 0.00 -28.29
C LYS A 181 33.53 -0.07 -26.95
N PRO A 182 33.88 0.77 -25.96
CA PRO A 182 33.13 0.84 -24.73
C PRO A 182 31.65 1.18 -24.97
N PHE A 183 30.76 0.56 -24.22
CA PHE A 183 29.34 0.84 -24.29
C PHE A 183 28.81 1.43 -22.97
N ASN A 184 27.68 2.19 -23.06
CA ASN A 184 27.11 2.86 -21.92
C ASN A 184 26.60 1.83 -20.88
N GLY A 185 26.99 2.01 -19.61
CA GLY A 185 26.68 1.08 -18.51
C GLY A 185 27.58 -0.17 -18.46
N GLY A 186 28.58 -0.28 -19.35
CA GLY A 186 29.55 -1.39 -19.36
C GLY A 186 30.77 -1.20 -18.46
N THR A 187 30.95 -0.04 -17.80
CA THR A 187 32.14 0.27 -17.01
C THR A 187 31.76 0.57 -15.55
N ALA A 188 32.52 0.00 -14.62
CA ALA A 188 32.42 0.35 -13.20
C ALA A 188 33.82 0.20 -12.56
N GLN A 189 34.04 0.97 -11.48
CA GLN A 189 35.24 0.91 -10.66
C GLN A 189 34.92 0.53 -9.23
N ASN A 190 35.77 -0.24 -8.61
CA ASN A 190 35.68 -0.73 -7.23
C ASN A 190 34.32 -1.38 -6.91
N GLN A 191 33.81 -2.13 -7.88
CA GLN A 191 32.50 -2.81 -7.73
C GLN A 191 32.64 -4.04 -6.83
N THR A 192 31.83 -4.11 -5.79
CA THR A 192 31.75 -5.30 -4.93
C THR A 192 30.79 -6.32 -5.53
N LEU A 193 31.27 -7.54 -5.76
CA LEU A 193 30.48 -8.62 -6.34
C LEU A 193 30.65 -9.91 -5.53
N GLN A 194 29.56 -10.58 -5.21
CA GLN A 194 29.58 -11.93 -4.67
C GLN A 194 29.49 -12.95 -5.80
N LEU A 195 30.53 -13.77 -5.97
CA LEU A 195 30.55 -14.80 -7.01
C LEU A 195 29.52 -15.90 -6.77
N GLY A 196 28.75 -16.21 -7.79
CA GLY A 196 27.62 -17.15 -7.72
C GLY A 196 26.31 -16.53 -7.24
N SER A 197 26.23 -15.20 -7.15
CA SER A 197 24.99 -14.48 -6.80
C SER A 197 23.98 -14.43 -7.93
N GLY A 198 24.39 -14.59 -9.17
CA GLY A 198 23.58 -14.45 -10.37
C GLY A 198 23.10 -13.01 -10.63
N ARG A 199 23.78 -12.01 -10.08
CA ARG A 199 23.45 -10.58 -10.29
C ARG A 199 23.98 -10.04 -11.60
N MET A 200 25.04 -10.65 -12.13
CA MET A 200 25.64 -10.29 -13.40
C MET A 200 25.09 -11.15 -14.53
N ILE A 201 25.39 -10.77 -15.77
CA ILE A 201 25.00 -11.58 -16.92
C ILE A 201 25.68 -12.96 -16.88
N PRO A 202 25.00 -14.01 -17.42
CA PRO A 202 25.57 -15.37 -17.41
C PRO A 202 26.96 -15.44 -18.02
N GLY A 203 27.89 -16.14 -17.36
CA GLY A 203 29.25 -16.26 -17.75
C GLY A 203 30.21 -15.22 -17.14
N PHE A 204 29.71 -14.08 -16.66
CA PHE A 204 30.53 -13.03 -16.09
C PHE A 204 31.17 -13.45 -14.75
N GLU A 205 30.33 -13.92 -13.81
CA GLU A 205 30.79 -14.37 -12.48
C GLU A 205 31.70 -15.64 -12.62
N GLU A 206 31.32 -16.52 -13.52
CA GLU A 206 32.06 -17.74 -13.83
C GLU A 206 33.45 -17.43 -14.41
N GLY A 207 33.55 -16.37 -15.22
CA GLY A 207 34.84 -15.95 -15.81
C GLY A 207 35.84 -15.41 -14.80
N ILE A 208 35.40 -15.03 -13.59
CA ILE A 208 36.28 -14.55 -12.51
C ILE A 208 36.79 -15.73 -11.67
N LEU A 209 36.12 -16.88 -11.69
CA LEU A 209 36.52 -18.03 -10.89
C LEU A 209 37.92 -18.52 -11.29
N GLY A 210 38.74 -18.80 -10.29
CA GLY A 210 40.11 -19.27 -10.48
C GLY A 210 41.17 -18.18 -10.55
N HIS A 211 40.77 -16.91 -10.77
CA HIS A 211 41.71 -15.78 -10.77
C HIS A 211 42.04 -15.31 -9.34
N LYS A 212 43.15 -14.63 -9.18
CA LYS A 212 43.63 -14.13 -7.88
C LYS A 212 43.58 -12.60 -7.84
N GLY A 213 43.53 -12.06 -6.64
CA GLY A 213 43.63 -10.60 -6.43
C GLY A 213 44.91 -10.04 -7.07
N GLY A 214 44.79 -8.91 -7.74
CA GLY A 214 45.87 -8.25 -8.52
C GLY A 214 45.92 -8.64 -9.99
N GLU A 215 45.16 -9.62 -10.46
CA GLU A 215 45.18 -10.05 -11.86
C GLU A 215 44.30 -9.14 -12.74
N GLU A 216 44.74 -8.95 -14.00
CA GLU A 216 43.97 -8.30 -15.07
C GLU A 216 43.76 -9.34 -16.19
N PHE A 217 42.50 -9.50 -16.64
CA PHE A 217 42.15 -10.52 -17.63
C PHE A 217 40.86 -10.12 -18.36
N ASP A 218 40.59 -10.81 -19.47
CA ASP A 218 39.40 -10.58 -20.29
C ASP A 218 38.38 -11.71 -20.11
N ILE A 219 37.11 -11.36 -19.97
CA ILE A 219 35.99 -12.29 -19.93
C ILE A 219 35.17 -12.12 -21.19
N PHE A 220 34.90 -13.24 -21.87
CA PHE A 220 34.07 -13.29 -23.08
C PHE A 220 32.69 -13.80 -22.73
N VAL A 221 31.66 -12.98 -22.88
CA VAL A 221 30.26 -13.34 -22.56
C VAL A 221 29.30 -12.86 -23.63
N THR A 222 28.13 -13.45 -23.67
CA THR A 222 27.04 -13.03 -24.57
C THR A 222 25.85 -12.55 -23.74
N PHE A 223 25.32 -11.37 -24.04
CA PHE A 223 24.11 -10.88 -23.39
C PHE A 223 22.94 -11.82 -23.69
N PRO A 224 22.03 -12.05 -22.72
CA PRO A 224 20.81 -12.81 -22.96
C PRO A 224 19.98 -12.22 -24.10
N ALA A 225 19.31 -13.07 -24.89
CA ALA A 225 18.47 -12.64 -25.99
C ALA A 225 17.30 -11.72 -25.54
N ARG A 226 16.86 -11.86 -24.28
CA ARG A 226 15.83 -11.01 -23.65
C ARG A 226 16.46 -10.01 -22.67
N TYR A 227 17.46 -9.25 -23.11
CA TYR A 227 18.05 -8.21 -22.27
C TYR A 227 17.29 -6.89 -22.42
N HIS A 228 17.18 -6.13 -21.33
CA HIS A 228 16.39 -4.88 -21.31
C HIS A 228 16.94 -3.78 -22.24
N VAL A 229 18.25 -3.78 -22.51
CA VAL A 229 18.87 -2.89 -23.51
C VAL A 229 18.90 -3.61 -24.86
N LYS A 230 18.05 -3.20 -25.78
CA LYS A 230 17.86 -3.84 -27.11
C LYS A 230 19.17 -3.90 -27.92
N ASP A 231 20.01 -2.88 -27.81
CA ASP A 231 21.28 -2.79 -28.56
C ASP A 231 22.34 -3.77 -28.09
N LEU A 232 22.19 -4.36 -26.92
CA LEU A 232 23.09 -5.35 -26.33
C LEU A 232 22.52 -6.77 -26.37
N ALA A 233 21.20 -6.94 -26.53
CA ALA A 233 20.54 -8.23 -26.50
C ALA A 233 21.13 -9.21 -27.54
N GLY A 234 21.58 -10.40 -27.07
CA GLY A 234 22.14 -11.47 -27.90
C GLY A 234 23.53 -11.18 -28.46
N LYS A 235 24.16 -10.03 -28.12
CA LYS A 235 25.48 -9.68 -28.65
C LYS A 235 26.63 -10.21 -27.77
N PRO A 236 27.71 -10.70 -28.40
CA PRO A 236 28.94 -11.05 -27.69
C PRO A 236 29.70 -9.78 -27.30
N VAL A 237 30.23 -9.76 -26.08
CA VAL A 237 31.00 -8.66 -25.52
C VAL A 237 32.22 -9.18 -24.79
N VAL A 238 33.24 -8.33 -24.66
CA VAL A 238 34.44 -8.59 -23.90
C VAL A 238 34.46 -7.65 -22.71
N PHE A 239 34.64 -8.19 -21.51
CA PHE A 239 34.86 -7.40 -20.31
C PHE A 239 36.34 -7.50 -19.90
N LYS A 240 37.01 -6.37 -19.88
CA LYS A 240 38.34 -6.26 -19.26
C LYS A 240 38.14 -6.11 -17.76
N ILE A 241 38.66 -7.03 -17.01
CA ILE A 241 38.52 -7.09 -15.56
C ILE A 241 39.87 -6.79 -14.90
N LYS A 242 39.83 -5.94 -13.89
CA LYS A 242 40.89 -5.81 -12.91
C LYS A 242 40.35 -6.27 -11.56
N LEU A 243 40.88 -7.41 -11.10
CA LEU A 243 40.49 -8.01 -9.82
C LEU A 243 41.42 -7.44 -8.73
N HIS A 244 40.89 -6.53 -7.89
CA HIS A 244 41.66 -5.89 -6.84
C HIS A 244 42.00 -6.86 -5.72
N ASP A 245 40.98 -7.48 -5.17
CA ASP A 245 41.13 -8.48 -4.11
C ASP A 245 40.00 -9.50 -4.13
N VAL A 246 40.26 -10.59 -3.44
CA VAL A 246 39.28 -11.65 -3.16
C VAL A 246 39.10 -11.71 -1.66
N CYS A 247 37.88 -11.63 -1.19
CA CYS A 247 37.49 -11.71 0.22
C CYS A 247 36.61 -12.93 0.49
N VAL A 248 36.80 -13.52 1.66
CA VAL A 248 35.90 -14.55 2.19
C VAL A 248 35.08 -13.95 3.32
N ARG A 249 33.82 -14.25 3.34
CA ARG A 249 32.93 -13.89 4.45
C ARG A 249 33.25 -14.85 5.61
N GLN A 250 33.97 -14.36 6.60
CA GLN A 250 34.29 -15.12 7.80
C GLN A 250 33.18 -14.91 8.85
N LEU A 251 32.45 -15.97 9.15
CA LEU A 251 31.43 -15.96 10.19
C LEU A 251 32.13 -15.95 11.56
N PRO A 252 31.72 -15.06 12.49
CA PRO A 252 32.25 -15.07 13.84
C PRO A 252 31.93 -16.39 14.54
N ALA A 253 32.79 -16.81 15.47
CA ALA A 253 32.49 -17.95 16.33
C ALA A 253 31.30 -17.63 17.26
N LEU A 254 30.46 -18.62 17.54
CA LEU A 254 29.35 -18.49 18.50
C LEU A 254 29.90 -18.60 19.92
N ASN A 255 30.43 -17.50 20.43
CA ASN A 255 31.04 -17.40 21.75
C ASN A 255 30.57 -16.12 22.47
N SER A 256 31.11 -15.88 23.68
CA SER A 256 30.78 -14.70 24.49
C SER A 256 31.07 -13.36 23.78
N ASP A 257 32.15 -13.30 22.98
CA ASP A 257 32.47 -12.08 22.22
C ASP A 257 31.42 -11.76 21.18
N PHE A 258 30.91 -12.80 20.50
CA PHE A 258 29.80 -12.62 19.56
C PHE A 258 28.51 -12.21 20.27
N ALA A 259 28.18 -12.82 21.42
CA ALA A 259 27.01 -12.46 22.20
C ALA A 259 27.09 -11.00 22.66
N LYS A 260 28.25 -10.53 23.09
CA LYS A 260 28.48 -9.16 23.51
C LYS A 260 28.36 -8.16 22.36
N LYS A 261 28.96 -8.47 21.18
CA LYS A 261 28.87 -7.61 19.99
C LYS A 261 27.48 -7.57 19.39
N ALA A 262 26.76 -8.69 19.32
CA ALA A 262 25.50 -8.83 18.60
C ALA A 262 24.27 -8.47 19.42
N ALA A 263 24.32 -8.60 20.73
CA ALA A 263 23.16 -8.45 21.63
C ALA A 263 23.46 -7.74 22.96
N ASN A 264 24.70 -7.33 23.21
CA ASN A 264 25.16 -6.69 24.44
C ASN A 264 24.87 -7.55 25.71
N VAL A 265 25.07 -8.86 25.59
CA VAL A 265 24.95 -9.83 26.70
C VAL A 265 26.26 -10.59 26.87
N ASP A 266 26.53 -11.12 28.07
CA ASP A 266 27.85 -11.68 28.38
C ASP A 266 28.01 -13.15 27.94
N THR A 267 26.91 -13.89 27.75
CA THR A 267 26.95 -15.31 27.40
C THR A 267 26.06 -15.66 26.19
N MET A 268 26.38 -16.76 25.53
CA MET A 268 25.53 -17.31 24.46
C MET A 268 24.17 -17.80 24.99
N ASP A 269 24.11 -18.28 26.23
CA ASP A 269 22.86 -18.73 26.84
C ASP A 269 21.90 -17.56 27.10
N GLU A 270 22.40 -16.44 27.59
CA GLU A 270 21.64 -15.20 27.69
C GLU A 270 21.17 -14.69 26.32
N PHE A 271 22.00 -14.79 25.31
CA PHE A 271 21.62 -14.40 23.95
C PHE A 271 20.48 -15.28 23.40
N ARG A 272 20.60 -16.61 23.60
CA ARG A 272 19.52 -17.55 23.23
C ARG A 272 18.23 -17.29 24.01
N ALA A 273 18.34 -16.96 25.29
CA ALA A 273 17.20 -16.59 26.14
C ALA A 273 16.51 -15.31 25.63
N GLN A 274 17.31 -14.29 25.26
CA GLN A 274 16.78 -13.04 24.69
C GLN A 274 16.06 -13.29 23.35
N ILE A 275 16.64 -14.11 22.47
CA ILE A 275 15.99 -14.49 21.19
C ILE A 275 14.70 -15.26 21.46
N ARG A 276 14.71 -16.20 22.40
CA ARG A 276 13.52 -16.96 22.79
C ARG A 276 12.41 -16.05 23.28
N GLN A 277 12.74 -15.10 24.16
CA GLN A 277 11.77 -14.11 24.65
C GLN A 277 11.21 -13.27 23.53
N GLN A 278 12.04 -12.73 22.65
CA GLN A 278 11.60 -11.92 21.49
C GLN A 278 10.68 -12.72 20.56
N LEU A 279 11.01 -13.98 20.27
CA LEU A 279 10.16 -14.86 19.46
C LEU A 279 8.84 -15.19 20.14
N HIS A 280 8.88 -15.44 21.44
CA HIS A 280 7.69 -15.66 22.26
C HIS A 280 6.76 -14.44 22.23
N ASP A 281 7.28 -13.24 22.50
CA ASP A 281 6.50 -12.00 22.51
C ASP A 281 5.87 -11.73 21.15
N ASN A 282 6.60 -11.96 20.06
CA ASN A 282 6.05 -11.84 18.70
C ASN A 282 4.94 -12.85 18.42
N LYS A 283 5.12 -14.10 18.84
CA LYS A 283 4.11 -15.16 18.69
C LYS A 283 2.88 -14.89 19.56
N HIS A 284 3.09 -14.44 20.79
CA HIS A 284 2.01 -14.06 21.69
C HIS A 284 1.19 -12.88 21.15
N ALA A 285 1.85 -11.81 20.70
CA ALA A 285 1.18 -10.67 20.07
C ALA A 285 0.36 -11.09 18.84
N ALA A 286 0.90 -11.98 18.00
CA ALA A 286 0.18 -12.53 16.86
C ALA A 286 -1.01 -13.43 17.28
N ALA A 287 -0.87 -14.22 18.35
CA ALA A 287 -1.96 -15.03 18.89
C ALA A 287 -3.06 -14.16 19.51
N LEU A 288 -2.69 -13.13 20.26
CA LEU A 288 -3.62 -12.17 20.84
C LEU A 288 -4.41 -11.42 19.76
N ASN A 289 -3.75 -10.99 18.68
CA ASN A 289 -4.45 -10.34 17.56
C ASN A 289 -5.46 -11.29 16.90
N ARG A 290 -5.09 -12.56 16.69
CA ARG A 290 -6.02 -13.59 16.19
C ARG A 290 -7.21 -13.81 17.13
N ALA A 291 -6.98 -13.79 18.44
CA ALA A 291 -8.05 -13.89 19.42
C ALA A 291 -9.00 -12.69 19.37
N LYS A 292 -8.46 -11.45 19.23
CA LYS A 292 -9.25 -10.24 19.03
C LYS A 292 -10.08 -10.30 17.72
N ASP A 293 -9.47 -10.77 16.63
CA ASP A 293 -10.16 -10.96 15.35
C ASP A 293 -11.28 -12.02 15.44
N ALA A 294 -11.08 -13.05 16.26
CA ALA A 294 -12.10 -14.07 16.52
C ALA A 294 -13.30 -13.48 17.28
N ILE A 295 -13.09 -12.57 18.23
CA ILE A 295 -14.17 -11.82 18.91
C ILE A 295 -14.95 -10.99 17.89
N LEU A 296 -14.28 -10.22 17.05
CA LEU A 296 -14.95 -9.42 16.02
C LEU A 296 -15.68 -10.28 14.97
N THR A 297 -15.19 -11.50 14.74
CA THR A 297 -15.87 -12.49 13.90
C THR A 297 -17.17 -12.97 14.55
N GLN A 298 -17.16 -13.22 15.88
CA GLN A 298 -18.35 -13.59 16.63
C GLN A 298 -19.35 -12.43 16.66
N LEU A 299 -18.89 -11.19 16.83
CA LEU A 299 -19.73 -9.99 16.72
C LEU A 299 -20.40 -9.91 15.34
N ALA A 300 -19.67 -10.13 14.26
CA ALA A 300 -20.24 -10.14 12.91
C ALA A 300 -21.32 -11.20 12.76
N ALA A 301 -21.15 -12.38 13.34
CA ALA A 301 -22.13 -13.46 13.33
C ALA A 301 -23.37 -13.15 14.20
N ALA A 302 -23.22 -12.36 15.27
CA ALA A 302 -24.30 -11.90 16.14
C ALA A 302 -25.07 -10.69 15.57
N ALA A 303 -24.60 -10.11 14.49
CA ALA A 303 -25.23 -8.96 13.82
C ALA A 303 -26.09 -9.44 12.65
N GLU A 304 -27.40 -9.52 12.87
CA GLU A 304 -28.39 -9.94 11.88
C GLU A 304 -28.94 -8.74 11.09
N GLY A 305 -29.20 -8.93 9.81
CA GLY A 305 -29.77 -7.92 8.92
C GLY A 305 -29.11 -7.90 7.55
N GLU A 306 -29.69 -7.18 6.64
CA GLU A 306 -29.17 -6.99 5.27
C GLU A 306 -28.12 -5.87 5.25
N LEU A 307 -27.00 -6.13 4.59
CA LEU A 307 -26.01 -5.11 4.29
C LEU A 307 -26.27 -4.49 2.93
N PRO A 308 -26.11 -3.17 2.77
CA PRO A 308 -26.15 -2.54 1.46
C PRO A 308 -25.17 -3.19 0.49
N SER A 309 -25.62 -3.55 -0.70
CA SER A 309 -24.79 -4.18 -1.73
C SER A 309 -23.58 -3.32 -2.10
N VAL A 310 -23.75 -2.01 -2.10
CA VAL A 310 -22.70 -1.02 -2.38
C VAL A 310 -21.56 -1.10 -1.37
N LEU A 311 -21.86 -1.27 -0.06
CA LEU A 311 -20.81 -1.41 0.97
C LEU A 311 -20.00 -2.69 0.80
N VAL A 312 -20.67 -3.80 0.51
CA VAL A 312 -19.99 -5.08 0.31
C VAL A 312 -19.11 -5.03 -0.93
N GLU A 313 -19.61 -4.41 -2.02
CA GLU A 313 -18.84 -4.28 -3.26
C GLU A 313 -17.64 -3.33 -3.09
N SER A 314 -17.82 -2.18 -2.43
CA SER A 314 -16.72 -1.25 -2.10
C SER A 314 -15.64 -1.95 -1.27
N ALA A 315 -16.03 -2.66 -0.21
CA ALA A 315 -15.10 -3.41 0.63
C ALA A 315 -14.36 -4.51 -0.17
N TYR A 316 -15.07 -5.23 -1.05
CA TYR A 316 -14.47 -6.24 -1.91
C TYR A 316 -13.42 -5.63 -2.86
N GLN A 317 -13.72 -4.49 -3.49
CA GLN A 317 -12.79 -3.81 -4.38
C GLN A 317 -11.54 -3.32 -3.61
N GLN A 318 -11.72 -2.73 -2.44
CA GLN A 318 -10.61 -2.29 -1.58
C GLN A 318 -9.71 -3.46 -1.16
N GLU A 319 -10.27 -4.60 -0.75
CA GLU A 319 -9.48 -5.79 -0.41
C GLU A 319 -8.71 -6.33 -1.63
N MET A 320 -9.35 -6.38 -2.79
CA MET A 320 -8.70 -6.82 -4.03
C MET A 320 -7.55 -5.90 -4.44
N GLU A 321 -7.72 -4.59 -4.31
CA GLU A 321 -6.64 -3.62 -4.57
C GLU A 321 -5.46 -3.79 -3.60
N GLN A 322 -5.72 -3.98 -2.31
CA GLN A 322 -4.68 -4.23 -1.31
C GLN A 322 -3.89 -5.51 -1.62
N ILE A 323 -4.60 -6.59 -1.98
CA ILE A 323 -3.97 -7.85 -2.39
C ILE A 323 -3.09 -7.62 -3.63
N GLN A 324 -3.59 -6.91 -4.65
CA GLN A 324 -2.83 -6.62 -5.86
C GLN A 324 -1.58 -5.79 -5.57
N GLN A 325 -1.68 -4.76 -4.74
CA GLN A 325 -0.55 -3.92 -4.32
C GLN A 325 0.50 -4.76 -3.57
N GLN A 326 0.07 -5.62 -2.65
CA GLN A 326 0.97 -6.51 -1.92
C GLN A 326 1.70 -7.48 -2.84
N LEU A 327 1.01 -8.06 -3.82
CA LEU A 327 1.61 -8.94 -4.83
C LEU A 327 2.61 -8.19 -5.73
N GLN A 328 2.29 -6.95 -6.13
CA GLN A 328 3.19 -6.10 -6.91
C GLN A 328 4.50 -5.80 -6.17
N MET A 329 4.43 -5.50 -4.86
CA MET A 329 5.64 -5.33 -4.04
C MET A 329 6.52 -6.58 -4.03
N GLN A 330 5.92 -7.76 -4.12
CA GLN A 330 6.63 -9.04 -4.23
C GLN A 330 7.00 -9.42 -5.68
N ARG A 331 6.70 -8.55 -6.66
CA ARG A 331 6.87 -8.81 -8.10
C ARG A 331 6.14 -10.07 -8.57
N LEU A 332 4.99 -10.34 -7.99
CA LEU A 332 4.17 -11.51 -8.27
C LEU A 332 2.85 -11.09 -8.92
N SER A 333 2.43 -11.78 -9.99
CA SER A 333 1.08 -11.58 -10.55
C SER A 333 0.05 -12.41 -9.79
N LEU A 334 -1.22 -11.98 -9.80
CA LEU A 334 -2.32 -12.72 -9.17
C LEU A 334 -2.42 -14.15 -9.71
N ASP A 335 -2.29 -14.36 -11.02
CA ASP A 335 -2.40 -15.70 -11.62
C ASP A 335 -1.27 -16.62 -11.16
N ARG A 336 -0.05 -16.09 -11.00
CA ARG A 336 1.08 -16.85 -10.46
C ARG A 336 0.89 -17.18 -8.98
N TYR A 337 0.38 -16.25 -8.21
CA TYR A 337 0.03 -16.47 -6.81
C TYR A 337 -1.03 -17.57 -6.68
N LEU A 338 -2.14 -17.48 -7.42
CA LEU A 338 -3.22 -18.48 -7.43
C LEU A 338 -2.71 -19.88 -7.81
N SER A 339 -1.81 -19.96 -8.79
CA SER A 339 -1.17 -21.22 -9.17
C SER A 339 -0.33 -21.82 -8.04
N GLN A 340 0.36 -21.00 -7.25
CA GLN A 340 1.17 -21.45 -6.10
C GLN A 340 0.32 -22.00 -4.95
N ILE A 341 -0.85 -21.38 -4.71
CA ILE A 341 -1.78 -21.82 -3.65
C ILE A 341 -2.83 -22.83 -4.14
N HIS A 342 -2.73 -23.27 -5.41
CA HIS A 342 -3.64 -24.23 -6.04
C HIS A 342 -5.13 -23.83 -5.96
N GLN A 343 -5.42 -22.53 -6.14
CA GLN A 343 -6.78 -22.01 -6.16
C GLN A 343 -7.17 -21.47 -7.54
N THR A 344 -8.47 -21.58 -7.88
CA THR A 344 -9.03 -20.93 -9.06
C THR A 344 -9.35 -19.46 -8.76
N ARG A 345 -9.37 -18.63 -9.79
CA ARG A 345 -9.75 -17.22 -9.65
C ARG A 345 -11.16 -17.08 -9.07
N GLU A 346 -12.11 -17.90 -9.49
CA GLU A 346 -13.49 -17.89 -9.00
C GLU A 346 -13.58 -18.22 -7.51
N SER A 347 -12.92 -19.31 -7.07
CA SER A 347 -12.86 -19.68 -5.65
C SER A 347 -12.23 -18.58 -4.80
N PHE A 348 -11.15 -17.98 -5.30
CA PHE A 348 -10.46 -16.90 -4.60
C PHE A 348 -11.32 -15.64 -4.48
N THR A 349 -11.92 -15.17 -5.59
CA THR A 349 -12.78 -13.97 -5.56
C THR A 349 -14.01 -14.18 -4.69
N ALA A 350 -14.61 -15.39 -4.70
CA ALA A 350 -15.71 -15.72 -3.81
C ALA A 350 -15.30 -15.68 -2.32
N ALA A 351 -14.11 -16.21 -1.99
CA ALA A 351 -13.58 -16.15 -0.63
C ALA A 351 -13.30 -14.71 -0.17
N VAL A 352 -12.70 -13.86 -1.03
CA VAL A 352 -12.48 -12.44 -0.74
C VAL A 352 -13.81 -11.72 -0.55
N ARG A 353 -14.82 -11.98 -1.37
CA ARG A 353 -16.15 -11.36 -1.22
C ARG A 353 -16.82 -11.76 0.10
N THR A 354 -16.73 -13.02 0.49
CA THR A 354 -17.24 -13.50 1.79
C THR A 354 -16.52 -12.84 2.97
N ALA A 355 -15.20 -12.67 2.87
CA ALA A 355 -14.43 -11.96 3.88
C ALA A 355 -14.82 -10.48 3.95
N ALA A 356 -14.96 -9.82 2.80
CA ALA A 356 -15.40 -8.43 2.71
C ALA A 356 -16.79 -8.22 3.33
N GLU A 357 -17.75 -9.11 3.06
CA GLU A 357 -19.08 -9.06 3.66
C GLU A 357 -19.00 -9.20 5.19
N LYS A 358 -18.24 -10.19 5.69
CA LYS A 358 -18.07 -10.40 7.13
C LYS A 358 -17.42 -9.18 7.81
N ASN A 359 -16.37 -8.62 7.21
CA ASN A 359 -15.66 -7.47 7.75
C ASN A 359 -16.56 -6.22 7.73
N THR A 360 -17.35 -6.03 6.67
CA THR A 360 -18.33 -4.96 6.57
C THR A 360 -19.40 -5.10 7.66
N ARG A 361 -19.90 -6.30 7.91
CA ARG A 361 -20.88 -6.59 8.95
C ARG A 361 -20.35 -6.26 10.34
N ALA A 362 -19.13 -6.69 10.66
CA ALA A 362 -18.46 -6.34 11.92
C ALA A 362 -18.31 -4.83 12.06
N ARG A 363 -17.87 -4.14 10.99
CA ARG A 363 -17.71 -2.69 10.97
C ARG A 363 -19.02 -1.95 11.23
N MET A 364 -20.13 -2.37 10.61
CA MET A 364 -21.44 -1.77 10.83
C MET A 364 -21.96 -2.04 12.25
N ALA A 365 -21.75 -3.24 12.77
CA ALA A 365 -22.09 -3.56 14.16
C ALA A 365 -21.32 -2.69 15.15
N LEU A 366 -20.01 -2.49 14.93
CA LEU A 366 -19.18 -1.62 15.76
C LEU A 366 -19.62 -0.15 15.69
N LEU A 367 -20.02 0.32 14.51
CA LEU A 367 -20.53 1.67 14.35
C LEU A 367 -21.82 1.89 15.14
N GLN A 368 -22.73 0.91 15.12
CA GLN A 368 -23.97 0.94 15.90
C GLN A 368 -23.68 0.87 17.41
N ILE A 369 -22.71 0.04 17.84
CA ILE A 369 -22.26 -0.01 19.24
C ILE A 369 -21.66 1.33 19.65
N ALA A 370 -20.83 1.96 18.80
CA ALA A 370 -20.24 3.26 19.09
C ALA A 370 -21.32 4.33 19.39
N GLN A 371 -22.43 4.30 18.68
CA GLN A 371 -23.57 5.18 18.91
C GLN A 371 -24.33 4.84 20.18
N ASN A 372 -24.64 3.56 20.39
CA ASN A 372 -25.45 3.09 21.52
C ASN A 372 -24.73 3.28 22.86
N GLU A 373 -23.41 3.08 22.90
CA GLU A 373 -22.57 3.17 24.09
C GLU A 373 -21.91 4.56 24.26
N ASN A 374 -22.31 5.56 23.43
CA ASN A 374 -21.74 6.92 23.46
C ASN A 374 -20.22 6.97 23.32
N LEU A 375 -19.65 6.11 22.44
CA LEU A 375 -18.21 6.03 22.15
C LEU A 375 -17.78 6.90 20.96
N VAL A 376 -18.73 7.63 20.38
CA VAL A 376 -18.46 8.55 19.27
C VAL A 376 -17.50 9.65 19.75
N PRO A 377 -16.38 9.89 19.02
CA PRO A 377 -15.42 10.90 19.41
C PRO A 377 -15.99 12.31 19.48
N THR A 378 -15.56 13.06 20.49
CA THR A 378 -15.87 14.50 20.61
C THR A 378 -15.02 15.31 19.63
N GLU A 379 -15.34 16.62 19.48
CA GLU A 379 -14.51 17.55 18.70
C GLU A 379 -13.08 17.63 19.24
N GLU A 380 -12.92 17.62 20.57
CA GLU A 380 -11.60 17.61 21.22
C GLU A 380 -10.78 16.37 20.87
N ASP A 381 -11.42 15.19 20.82
CA ASP A 381 -10.78 13.94 20.42
C ASP A 381 -10.27 14.01 18.97
N ILE A 382 -11.09 14.55 18.08
CA ILE A 382 -10.75 14.74 16.67
C ILE A 382 -9.59 15.72 16.52
N ASP A 383 -9.65 16.86 17.20
CA ASP A 383 -8.58 17.86 17.17
C ASP A 383 -7.26 17.30 17.71
N LYS A 384 -7.29 16.45 18.72
CA LYS A 384 -6.12 15.74 19.22
C LYS A 384 -5.54 14.80 18.16
N THR A 385 -6.38 13.97 17.54
CA THR A 385 -5.97 13.04 16.46
C THR A 385 -5.34 13.78 15.27
N LEU A 386 -5.94 14.91 14.89
CA LEU A 386 -5.43 15.72 13.79
C LEU A 386 -4.11 16.43 14.18
N SER A 387 -3.96 16.85 15.43
CA SER A 387 -2.71 17.45 15.95
C SER A 387 -1.57 16.43 15.94
N GLU A 388 -1.80 15.21 16.43
CA GLU A 388 -0.80 14.12 16.39
C GLU A 388 -0.40 13.77 14.93
N ARG A 389 -1.37 13.82 14.00
CA ARG A 389 -1.09 13.63 12.56
C ARG A 389 -0.28 14.79 11.99
N ALA A 390 -0.55 16.03 12.39
CA ALA A 390 0.17 17.22 11.98
C ALA A 390 1.65 17.15 12.39
N GLU A 391 1.92 16.78 13.64
CA GLU A 391 3.28 16.58 14.16
C GLU A 391 4.03 15.51 13.37
N ARG A 392 3.39 14.34 13.14
CA ARG A 392 4.00 13.23 12.39
C ARG A 392 4.32 13.59 10.94
N THR A 393 3.46 14.39 10.30
CA THR A 393 3.62 14.80 8.88
C THR A 393 4.39 16.10 8.70
N LYS A 394 4.75 16.79 9.80
CA LYS A 394 5.40 18.11 9.80
C LYS A 394 4.60 19.17 9.04
N LYS A 395 3.27 19.12 9.13
CA LYS A 395 2.33 20.07 8.55
C LYS A 395 1.62 20.84 9.65
N THR A 396 1.00 21.96 9.31
CA THR A 396 0.16 22.71 10.25
C THR A 396 -1.17 21.98 10.48
N LEU A 397 -1.81 22.21 11.63
CA LEU A 397 -3.12 21.64 11.93
C LEU A 397 -4.18 22.05 10.90
N GLU A 398 -4.12 23.30 10.44
CA GLU A 398 -5.04 23.83 9.42
C GLU A 398 -4.88 23.10 8.08
N GLU A 399 -3.63 22.88 7.64
CA GLU A 399 -3.36 22.11 6.41
C GLU A 399 -3.84 20.66 6.52
N VAL A 400 -3.68 20.04 7.68
CA VAL A 400 -4.15 18.67 7.92
C VAL A 400 -5.67 18.61 7.97
N LYS A 401 -6.34 19.58 8.63
CA LYS A 401 -7.80 19.69 8.65
C LYS A 401 -8.37 19.85 7.25
N ALA A 402 -7.82 20.78 6.46
CA ALA A 402 -8.27 21.04 5.08
C ALA A 402 -8.09 19.85 4.15
N ALA A 403 -7.07 19.02 4.38
CA ALA A 403 -6.76 17.84 3.57
C ALA A 403 -7.40 16.55 4.10
N SER A 404 -8.19 16.59 5.17
CA SER A 404 -8.75 15.40 5.84
C SER A 404 -10.26 15.44 5.84
N ASN A 405 -10.88 14.29 5.57
CA ASN A 405 -12.30 14.09 5.81
C ASN A 405 -12.51 13.85 7.32
N VAL A 406 -12.96 14.88 8.03
CA VAL A 406 -13.14 14.88 9.49
C VAL A 406 -14.20 13.85 9.91
N GLU A 407 -15.30 13.74 9.15
CA GLU A 407 -16.36 12.76 9.45
C GLU A 407 -15.88 11.31 9.26
N ALA A 408 -15.05 11.04 8.27
CA ALA A 408 -14.42 9.73 8.13
C ALA A 408 -13.48 9.41 9.30
N ILE A 409 -12.73 10.40 9.79
CA ILE A 409 -11.87 10.25 10.98
C ILE A 409 -12.75 9.96 12.20
N ARG A 410 -13.81 10.73 12.43
CA ARG A 410 -14.76 10.54 13.53
C ARG A 410 -15.34 9.12 13.52
N ARG A 411 -15.82 8.69 12.37
CA ARG A 411 -16.39 7.35 12.17
C ARG A 411 -15.39 6.25 12.46
N ASN A 412 -14.18 6.34 11.90
CA ASN A 412 -13.15 5.31 12.09
C ASN A 412 -12.65 5.24 13.54
N GLU A 413 -12.51 6.38 14.19
CA GLU A 413 -12.14 6.43 15.61
C GLU A 413 -13.26 5.88 16.52
N GLY A 414 -14.52 6.15 16.19
CA GLY A 414 -15.66 5.55 16.88
C GLY A 414 -15.69 4.04 16.75
N ILE A 415 -15.44 3.51 15.55
CA ILE A 415 -15.32 2.07 15.29
C ILE A 415 -14.18 1.46 16.10
N ARG A 416 -13.02 2.11 16.17
CA ARG A 416 -11.88 1.67 16.97
C ARG A 416 -12.22 1.57 18.45
N ARG A 417 -12.84 2.63 19.02
CA ARG A 417 -13.27 2.65 20.42
C ARG A 417 -14.33 1.57 20.72
N ALA A 418 -15.25 1.34 19.79
CA ALA A 418 -16.23 0.27 19.92
C ALA A 418 -15.57 -1.12 19.87
N ALA A 419 -14.56 -1.32 19.01
CA ALA A 419 -13.81 -2.58 18.97
C ALA A 419 -13.05 -2.82 20.29
N ASP A 420 -12.37 -1.80 20.80
CA ASP A 420 -11.69 -1.87 22.10
C ASP A 420 -12.72 -2.21 23.22
N TYR A 421 -13.86 -1.53 23.24
CA TYR A 421 -14.94 -1.79 24.20
C TYR A 421 -15.46 -3.24 24.14
N VAL A 422 -15.73 -3.77 22.96
CA VAL A 422 -16.22 -5.15 22.77
C VAL A 422 -15.15 -6.15 23.23
N ILE A 423 -13.87 -5.90 22.92
CA ILE A 423 -12.76 -6.77 23.32
C ILE A 423 -12.56 -6.74 24.84
N GLU A 424 -12.57 -5.57 25.46
CA GLU A 424 -12.41 -5.39 26.91
C GLU A 424 -13.54 -6.05 27.71
N HIS A 425 -14.76 -6.08 27.14
CA HIS A 425 -15.93 -6.74 27.74
C HIS A 425 -16.10 -8.20 27.26
N SER A 426 -15.05 -8.80 26.72
CA SER A 426 -14.98 -10.21 26.29
C SER A 426 -13.92 -10.97 27.08
N THR A 427 -13.95 -12.29 27.03
CA THR A 427 -12.98 -13.14 27.73
C THR A 427 -12.02 -13.76 26.73
N ILE A 428 -10.73 -13.49 26.90
CA ILE A 428 -9.64 -14.16 26.16
C ILE A 428 -8.92 -15.08 27.15
N GLU A 429 -9.10 -16.40 27.02
CA GLU A 429 -8.43 -17.39 27.84
C GLU A 429 -7.02 -17.65 27.27
N GLU A 430 -5.98 -17.39 28.05
CA GLU A 430 -4.60 -17.71 27.68
C GLU A 430 -4.33 -19.21 27.88
N LYS A 431 -3.77 -19.87 26.85
CA LYS A 431 -3.37 -21.29 26.86
C LYS A 431 -1.96 -21.49 26.31
#